data_d258aa24ea875c0b219ffc74f1b222ad
#
_entry.id   d258aa24ea875c0b219ffc74f1b222ad
#
_cell.length_a   1.000
_cell.length_b   1.000
_cell.length_c   1.000
_cell.angle_alpha   90.00
_cell.angle_beta   90.00
_cell.angle_gamma   90.00
#
_symmetry.space_group_name_H-M   'P 1'
#
loop_
_entity.id
_entity.type
_entity.pdbx_description
1 polymer ?
#
loop_
_entity_poly.entity_id
_entity_poly.type
_entity_poly.pdbx_seq_one_letter_code
_entity_poly.pdbx_strand_id
1 'polypeptide(L)'
;MKDLDTLKAELDQWAAADREATFWWRDDDAEDADGPVRRMLDLSGETGAPVFIAVVPARALDSISEPMIACPTAIPIQHGWAHQDHSPADVKGKWELGLHRPLDIVLDELSDGWNRMSDLFGERFEPMLGPPWNRIDPALHTHLPGIGFEILSTFAPRPAPQAAPGLKQVNGHCDIISWKRDRSFIGAGKTANRLAEHLQLRRTGTVQDEPTGLLTHVWINDETAWKAMRDVIDLVNSHSHARWLDWDSLATAA
;
A
#
# COMPACT_ATOMS: atom_id res chain seq x y z
N MET A 1 9.60 -17.69 -14.77
CA MET A 1 9.47 -16.74 -15.88
C MET A 1 8.14 -16.85 -16.61
N LYS A 2 7.62 -18.04 -16.97
CA LYS A 2 6.27 -18.16 -17.59
C LYS A 2 5.12 -17.52 -16.79
N ASP A 3 5.26 -17.44 -15.47
CA ASP A 3 4.22 -16.87 -14.61
C ASP A 3 4.08 -15.36 -14.71
N LEU A 4 5.09 -14.64 -15.25
CA LEU A 4 5.08 -13.19 -15.43
C LEU A 4 4.86 -12.74 -16.89
N ASP A 5 4.65 -13.68 -17.83
CA ASP A 5 4.55 -13.35 -19.25
C ASP A 5 3.42 -12.37 -19.57
N THR A 6 2.28 -12.44 -18.84
CA THR A 6 1.17 -11.48 -19.00
C THR A 6 1.54 -10.08 -18.55
N LEU A 7 2.24 -9.92 -17.44
CA LEU A 7 2.71 -8.62 -16.96
C LEU A 7 3.74 -8.02 -17.94
N LYS A 8 4.70 -8.85 -18.37
CA LYS A 8 5.70 -8.42 -19.35
C LYS A 8 5.04 -7.98 -20.66
N ALA A 9 4.10 -8.75 -21.20
CA ALA A 9 3.40 -8.41 -22.41
C ALA A 9 2.63 -7.08 -22.31
N GLU A 10 2.01 -6.79 -21.16
CA GLU A 10 1.33 -5.52 -20.95
C GLU A 10 2.33 -4.35 -20.82
N LEU A 11 3.49 -4.55 -20.16
CA LEU A 11 4.56 -3.56 -20.15
C LEU A 11 5.07 -3.24 -21.56
N ASP A 12 5.25 -4.27 -22.41
CA ASP A 12 5.62 -4.07 -23.81
C ASP A 12 4.55 -3.24 -24.58
N GLN A 13 3.25 -3.33 -24.21
CA GLN A 13 2.19 -2.47 -24.78
C GLN A 13 2.29 -1.01 -24.31
N TRP A 14 2.69 -0.78 -23.05
CA TRP A 14 2.96 0.57 -22.55
C TRP A 14 4.14 1.20 -23.30
N ALA A 15 5.21 0.45 -23.49
CA ALA A 15 6.37 0.89 -24.29
C ALA A 15 5.99 1.19 -25.74
N ALA A 16 5.19 0.33 -26.39
CA ALA A 16 4.71 0.55 -27.74
C ALA A 16 3.82 1.80 -27.89
N ALA A 17 3.17 2.23 -26.79
CA ALA A 17 2.40 3.46 -26.71
C ALA A 17 3.25 4.70 -26.32
N ASP A 18 4.56 4.55 -26.20
CA ASP A 18 5.49 5.58 -25.68
C ASP A 18 5.05 6.16 -24.33
N ARG A 19 4.56 5.28 -23.44
CA ARG A 19 4.09 5.62 -22.09
C ARG A 19 4.87 4.86 -21.04
N GLU A 20 5.01 5.44 -19.86
CA GLU A 20 5.66 4.81 -18.70
C GLU A 20 4.61 4.18 -17.76
N ALA A 21 4.79 2.89 -17.45
CA ALA A 21 4.00 2.16 -16.48
C ALA A 21 4.54 2.42 -15.08
N THR A 22 3.80 3.12 -14.25
CA THR A 22 4.19 3.44 -12.88
C THR A 22 3.57 2.49 -11.88
N PHE A 23 4.39 2.04 -10.93
CA PHE A 23 4.02 1.14 -9.85
C PHE A 23 4.35 1.74 -8.50
N TRP A 24 3.66 1.27 -7.46
CA TRP A 24 4.02 1.49 -6.08
C TRP A 24 3.75 0.24 -5.24
N TRP A 25 4.48 0.09 -4.14
CA TRP A 25 4.40 -1.09 -3.30
C TRP A 25 4.05 -0.71 -1.88
N ARG A 26 2.92 -1.23 -1.36
CA ARG A 26 2.48 -1.09 0.02
C ARG A 26 2.51 -2.43 0.73
N ASP A 27 3.03 -2.45 1.94
CA ASP A 27 2.93 -3.58 2.86
C ASP A 27 2.17 -3.17 4.10
N ASP A 28 1.16 -3.96 4.50
CA ASP A 28 0.29 -3.65 5.61
C ASP A 28 0.62 -4.48 6.87
N ASP A 29 0.17 -4.00 8.04
CA ASP A 29 0.20 -4.66 9.36
C ASP A 29 1.59 -4.67 10.04
N ALA A 30 2.48 -3.75 9.75
CA ALA A 30 3.78 -3.71 10.42
C ALA A 30 3.66 -3.25 11.89
N GLU A 31 4.23 -4.04 12.82
CA GLU A 31 4.28 -3.75 14.26
C GLU A 31 5.71 -3.76 14.80
N ASP A 32 6.62 -4.49 14.14
CA ASP A 32 8.05 -4.62 14.47
C ASP A 32 8.87 -4.74 13.19
N ALA A 33 10.17 -4.51 13.27
CA ALA A 33 11.11 -4.65 12.15
C ALA A 33 11.87 -5.99 12.13
N ASP A 34 11.42 -6.96 12.90
CA ASP A 34 12.01 -8.30 12.93
C ASP A 34 11.46 -9.24 11.83
N GLY A 35 12.17 -10.36 11.60
CA GLY A 35 11.74 -11.45 10.74
C GLY A 35 11.30 -11.00 9.34
N PRO A 36 10.00 -11.17 8.98
CA PRO A 36 9.51 -10.85 7.65
C PRO A 36 9.69 -9.38 7.24
N VAL A 37 9.51 -8.43 8.18
CA VAL A 37 9.70 -6.99 7.90
C VAL A 37 11.18 -6.70 7.61
N ARG A 38 12.11 -7.27 8.37
CA ARG A 38 13.55 -7.14 8.07
C ARG A 38 13.87 -7.67 6.68
N ARG A 39 13.36 -8.85 6.32
CA ARG A 39 13.54 -9.43 4.98
C ARG A 39 12.97 -8.53 3.88
N MET A 40 11.86 -7.86 4.13
CA MET A 40 11.27 -6.89 3.20
C MET A 40 12.17 -5.65 3.03
N LEU A 41 12.71 -5.12 4.13
CA LEU A 41 13.67 -4.00 4.08
C LEU A 41 14.92 -4.38 3.28
N ASP A 42 15.45 -5.60 3.50
CA ASP A 42 16.59 -6.11 2.73
C ASP A 42 16.24 -6.23 1.24
N LEU A 43 15.08 -6.79 0.89
CA LEU A 43 14.60 -6.89 -0.50
C LEU A 43 14.45 -5.52 -1.15
N SER A 44 13.83 -4.57 -0.46
CA SER A 44 13.66 -3.19 -0.94
C SER A 44 15.01 -2.50 -1.16
N GLY A 45 15.92 -2.59 -0.18
CA GLY A 45 17.26 -2.01 -0.27
C GLY A 45 18.12 -2.62 -1.39
N GLU A 46 18.08 -3.96 -1.55
CA GLU A 46 18.82 -4.67 -2.61
C GLU A 46 18.32 -4.33 -4.02
N THR A 47 17.02 -4.17 -4.19
CA THR A 47 16.39 -3.93 -5.50
C THR A 47 16.23 -2.46 -5.82
N GLY A 48 16.31 -1.58 -4.83
CA GLY A 48 16.01 -0.16 -4.96
C GLY A 48 14.52 0.16 -5.12
N ALA A 49 13.62 -0.83 -5.02
CA ALA A 49 12.18 -0.62 -5.11
C ALA A 49 11.64 -0.03 -3.79
N PRO A 50 11.10 1.20 -3.77
CA PRO A 50 10.54 1.78 -2.57
C PRO A 50 9.34 0.98 -2.05
N VAL A 51 9.25 0.82 -0.73
CA VAL A 51 8.11 0.16 -0.08
C VAL A 51 7.47 1.09 0.96
N PHE A 52 6.17 1.32 0.80
CA PHE A 52 5.34 2.05 1.74
C PHE A 52 4.87 1.08 2.81
N ILE A 53 5.37 1.24 4.04
CA ILE A 53 5.12 0.32 5.14
C ILE A 53 4.07 0.91 6.05
N ALA A 54 2.86 0.34 5.98
CA ALA A 54 1.74 0.76 6.79
C ALA A 54 1.87 0.16 8.21
N VAL A 55 2.31 1.01 9.12
CA VAL A 55 2.58 0.68 10.53
C VAL A 55 1.32 0.86 11.36
N VAL A 56 1.02 -0.11 12.25
CA VAL A 56 -0.09 -0.04 13.21
C VAL A 56 0.36 0.72 14.46
N PRO A 57 0.01 2.00 14.66
CA PRO A 57 0.67 2.87 15.63
C PRO A 57 0.57 2.37 17.07
N ALA A 58 -0.62 1.93 17.51
CA ALA A 58 -0.86 1.47 18.87
C ALA A 58 -0.13 0.16 19.23
N ARG A 59 0.36 -0.58 18.23
CA ARG A 59 1.05 -1.86 18.42
C ARG A 59 2.52 -1.79 18.07
N ALA A 60 2.93 -0.73 17.38
CA ALA A 60 4.30 -0.56 16.94
C ALA A 60 5.28 -0.51 18.11
N LEU A 61 6.25 -1.42 18.09
CA LEU A 61 7.37 -1.41 19.03
C LEU A 61 8.38 -0.34 18.65
N ASP A 62 9.08 0.25 19.63
CA ASP A 62 10.10 1.28 19.35
C ASP A 62 11.26 0.74 18.48
N SER A 63 11.50 -0.57 18.54
CA SER A 63 12.49 -1.29 17.72
C SER A 63 12.25 -1.20 16.21
N ILE A 64 11.01 -0.85 15.77
CA ILE A 64 10.69 -0.73 14.33
C ILE A 64 11.39 0.46 13.66
N SER A 65 11.67 1.54 14.43
CA SER A 65 12.07 2.83 13.85
C SER A 65 13.48 2.79 13.27
N GLU A 66 14.48 2.33 14.02
CA GLU A 66 15.88 2.37 13.56
C GLU A 66 16.12 1.58 12.27
N PRO A 67 15.64 0.33 12.09
CA PRO A 67 15.81 -0.39 10.84
C PRO A 67 15.11 0.24 9.64
N MET A 68 13.92 0.83 9.85
CA MET A 68 13.18 1.50 8.77
C MET A 68 13.84 2.82 8.38
N ILE A 69 14.32 3.60 9.36
CA ILE A 69 15.06 4.85 9.10
C ILE A 69 16.39 4.57 8.38
N ALA A 70 17.07 3.49 8.73
CA ALA A 70 18.31 3.07 8.10
C ALA A 70 18.14 2.57 6.66
N CYS A 71 16.93 2.18 6.24
CA CYS A 71 16.62 1.75 4.89
C CYS A 71 16.07 2.94 4.06
N PRO A 72 16.83 3.50 3.10
CA PRO A 72 16.40 4.70 2.35
C PRO A 72 15.14 4.48 1.51
N THR A 73 14.86 3.24 1.11
CA THR A 73 13.71 2.87 0.30
C THR A 73 12.47 2.49 1.12
N ALA A 74 12.58 2.44 2.45
CA ALA A 74 11.45 2.25 3.35
C ALA A 74 10.73 3.57 3.60
N ILE A 75 9.42 3.60 3.41
CA ILE A 75 8.57 4.79 3.55
C ILE A 75 7.50 4.48 4.59
N PRO A 76 7.67 4.89 5.87
CA PRO A 76 6.67 4.67 6.91
C PRO A 76 5.39 5.47 6.64
N ILE A 77 4.24 4.81 6.68
CA ILE A 77 2.90 5.41 6.59
C ILE A 77 2.01 4.86 7.70
N GLN A 78 0.91 5.53 8.01
CA GLN A 78 0.02 5.14 9.10
C GLN A 78 -1.01 4.09 8.66
N HIS A 79 -1.19 3.04 9.50
CA HIS A 79 -2.20 1.99 9.29
C HIS A 79 -3.30 2.05 10.37
N GLY A 80 -4.26 2.97 10.21
CA GLY A 80 -5.28 3.23 11.22
C GLY A 80 -4.70 3.63 12.56
N TRP A 81 -5.21 3.03 13.66
CA TRP A 81 -4.71 3.20 15.02
C TRP A 81 -4.23 1.88 15.63
N ALA A 82 -5.14 0.93 15.91
CA ALA A 82 -4.86 -0.30 16.65
C ALA A 82 -5.13 -1.58 15.87
N HIS A 83 -5.57 -1.46 14.62
CA HIS A 83 -6.05 -2.56 13.78
C HIS A 83 -7.13 -3.39 14.50
N GLN A 84 -8.04 -2.70 15.19
CA GLN A 84 -9.11 -3.31 15.98
C GLN A 84 -10.45 -3.19 15.27
N ASP A 85 -11.18 -4.32 15.20
CA ASP A 85 -12.51 -4.35 14.63
C ASP A 85 -13.55 -3.80 15.65
N HIS A 86 -14.24 -2.74 15.26
CA HIS A 86 -15.29 -2.10 16.03
C HIS A 86 -16.67 -2.25 15.41
N SER A 87 -16.78 -3.06 14.34
CA SER A 87 -18.06 -3.23 13.66
C SER A 87 -19.09 -3.98 14.53
N PRO A 88 -20.36 -3.55 14.53
CA PRO A 88 -21.44 -4.34 15.10
C PRO A 88 -21.57 -5.72 14.42
N ALA A 89 -22.11 -6.70 15.14
CA ALA A 89 -22.18 -8.08 14.63
C ALA A 89 -23.02 -8.26 13.34
N ASP A 90 -23.94 -7.33 13.06
CA ASP A 90 -24.78 -7.30 11.87
C ASP A 90 -24.16 -6.52 10.70
N VAL A 91 -23.02 -5.84 10.91
CA VAL A 91 -22.28 -5.11 9.87
C VAL A 91 -21.32 -6.07 9.16
N LYS A 92 -21.42 -6.10 7.84
CA LYS A 92 -20.55 -6.94 7.02
C LYS A 92 -19.12 -6.38 6.95
N GLY A 93 -18.18 -7.21 7.33
CA GLY A 93 -16.75 -6.90 7.27
C GLY A 93 -16.25 -6.27 8.56
N LYS A 94 -14.95 -6.10 8.64
CA LYS A 94 -14.26 -5.51 9.79
C LYS A 94 -14.02 -4.03 9.53
N TRP A 95 -14.25 -3.20 10.55
CA TRP A 95 -14.10 -1.74 10.46
C TRP A 95 -13.45 -1.19 11.73
N GLU A 96 -12.29 -0.60 11.59
CA GLU A 96 -11.72 0.27 12.62
C GLU A 96 -12.25 1.71 12.43
N LEU A 97 -12.17 2.20 11.20
CA LEU A 97 -12.50 3.57 10.84
C LEU A 97 -13.94 3.68 10.31
N GLY A 98 -14.89 3.17 11.11
CA GLY A 98 -16.32 3.22 10.82
C GLY A 98 -17.08 4.09 11.80
N LEU A 99 -18.16 4.78 11.34
CA LEU A 99 -18.99 5.67 12.16
C LEU A 99 -20.10 4.93 12.93
N HIS A 100 -19.94 3.65 13.24
CA HIS A 100 -20.75 2.96 14.25
C HIS A 100 -20.28 3.24 15.69
N ARG A 101 -19.30 4.09 15.84
CA ARG A 101 -18.85 4.73 17.09
C ARG A 101 -18.65 6.24 16.85
N PRO A 102 -18.58 7.07 17.91
CA PRO A 102 -18.52 8.52 17.79
C PRO A 102 -17.36 9.00 16.90
N LEU A 103 -17.65 9.99 16.05
CA LEU A 103 -16.68 10.57 15.10
C LEU A 103 -15.42 11.11 15.81
N ASP A 104 -15.61 11.83 16.93
CA ASP A 104 -14.54 12.40 17.72
C ASP A 104 -13.56 11.34 18.22
N ILE A 105 -14.05 10.20 18.70
CA ILE A 105 -13.20 9.08 19.12
C ILE A 105 -12.34 8.55 17.97
N VAL A 106 -12.93 8.40 16.77
CA VAL A 106 -12.17 7.91 15.59
C VAL A 106 -11.11 8.92 15.17
N LEU A 107 -11.42 10.22 15.21
CA LEU A 107 -10.46 11.28 14.86
C LEU A 107 -9.36 11.43 15.91
N ASP A 108 -9.69 11.30 17.19
CA ASP A 108 -8.70 11.34 18.29
C ASP A 108 -7.70 10.16 18.15
N GLU A 109 -8.19 8.93 17.91
CA GLU A 109 -7.34 7.78 17.65
C GLU A 109 -6.44 7.94 16.42
N LEU A 110 -6.95 8.52 15.33
CA LEU A 110 -6.13 8.81 14.15
C LEU A 110 -5.05 9.87 14.45
N SER A 111 -5.39 10.87 15.28
CA SER A 111 -4.45 11.91 15.73
C SER A 111 -3.39 11.35 16.68
N ASP A 112 -3.77 10.44 17.58
CA ASP A 112 -2.82 9.72 18.44
C ASP A 112 -1.88 8.85 17.61
N GLY A 113 -2.43 8.20 16.56
CA GLY A 113 -1.63 7.46 15.59
C GLY A 113 -0.63 8.35 14.86
N TRP A 114 -1.05 9.52 14.39
CA TRP A 114 -0.17 10.51 13.76
C TRP A 114 0.98 10.93 14.69
N ASN A 115 0.67 11.26 15.94
CA ASN A 115 1.67 11.63 16.93
C ASN A 115 2.66 10.47 17.18
N ARG A 116 2.16 9.24 17.32
CA ARG A 116 3.00 8.05 17.51
C ARG A 116 3.91 7.80 16.30
N MET A 117 3.41 7.94 15.08
CA MET A 117 4.21 7.82 13.87
C MET A 117 5.29 8.90 13.78
N SER A 118 4.94 10.14 14.13
CA SER A 118 5.89 11.25 14.19
C SER A 118 7.00 11.01 15.23
N ASP A 119 6.66 10.47 16.40
CA ASP A 119 7.62 10.12 17.45
C ASP A 119 8.58 8.99 17.00
N LEU A 120 8.07 7.98 16.27
CA LEU A 120 8.86 6.84 15.81
C LEU A 120 9.79 7.20 14.65
N PHE A 121 9.33 7.99 13.69
CA PHE A 121 9.99 8.14 12.40
C PHE A 121 10.42 9.57 12.06
N GLY A 122 9.96 10.58 12.81
CA GLY A 122 10.28 11.98 12.57
C GLY A 122 9.93 12.41 11.14
N GLU A 123 10.89 13.04 10.46
CA GLU A 123 10.76 13.50 9.07
C GLU A 123 10.66 12.36 8.03
N ARG A 124 10.85 11.10 8.45
CA ARG A 124 10.70 9.95 7.57
C ARG A 124 9.25 9.45 7.48
N PHE A 125 8.38 9.87 8.41
CA PHE A 125 6.94 9.57 8.35
C PHE A 125 6.28 10.37 7.22
N GLU A 126 5.67 9.66 6.28
CA GLU A 126 4.97 10.31 5.18
C GLU A 126 3.45 10.40 5.45
N PRO A 127 2.81 11.53 5.09
CA PRO A 127 1.43 11.86 5.44
C PRO A 127 0.38 11.05 4.65
N MET A 128 0.48 9.72 4.70
CA MET A 128 -0.44 8.79 4.05
C MET A 128 -1.14 7.90 5.08
N LEU A 129 -2.46 7.74 4.90
CA LEU A 129 -3.27 6.79 5.65
C LEU A 129 -3.64 5.58 4.78
N GLY A 130 -3.21 4.39 5.21
CA GLY A 130 -3.74 3.12 4.75
C GLY A 130 -4.71 2.58 5.81
N PRO A 131 -6.04 2.61 5.62
CA PRO A 131 -6.97 2.13 6.64
C PRO A 131 -6.93 0.60 6.77
N PRO A 132 -7.04 0.04 7.99
CA PRO A 132 -7.18 -1.39 8.20
C PRO A 132 -8.28 -2.00 7.34
N TRP A 133 -8.00 -3.17 6.77
CA TRP A 133 -8.89 -3.88 5.82
C TRP A 133 -9.27 -3.04 4.59
N ASN A 134 -8.55 -1.97 4.29
CA ASN A 134 -8.85 -1.00 3.23
C ASN A 134 -10.25 -0.38 3.37
N ARG A 135 -10.72 -0.17 4.61
CA ARG A 135 -12.06 0.34 4.90
C ARG A 135 -12.03 1.58 5.79
N ILE A 136 -12.69 2.61 5.30
CA ILE A 136 -12.90 3.87 6.01
C ILE A 136 -14.26 4.43 5.63
N ASP A 137 -15.00 4.98 6.60
CA ASP A 137 -16.26 5.67 6.30
C ASP A 137 -15.98 6.94 5.50
N PRO A 138 -16.65 7.15 4.36
CA PRO A 138 -16.42 8.33 3.52
C PRO A 138 -16.61 9.67 4.24
N ALA A 139 -17.43 9.74 5.29
CA ALA A 139 -17.60 10.95 6.07
C ALA A 139 -16.31 11.37 6.83
N LEU A 140 -15.37 10.45 7.04
CA LEU A 140 -14.07 10.76 7.64
C LEU A 140 -13.13 11.48 6.67
N HIS A 141 -13.31 11.32 5.35
CA HIS A 141 -12.36 11.83 4.35
C HIS A 141 -12.10 13.33 4.48
N THR A 142 -13.14 14.14 4.74
CA THR A 142 -13.02 15.60 4.86
C THR A 142 -12.27 16.05 6.12
N HIS A 143 -12.10 15.17 7.10
CA HIS A 143 -11.41 15.45 8.35
C HIS A 143 -9.91 15.11 8.31
N LEU A 144 -9.50 14.18 7.43
CA LEU A 144 -8.12 13.68 7.36
C LEU A 144 -7.08 14.78 7.10
N PRO A 145 -7.33 15.76 6.20
CA PRO A 145 -6.37 16.86 5.99
C PRO A 145 -6.17 17.72 7.25
N GLY A 146 -7.18 17.83 8.11
CA GLY A 146 -7.09 18.56 9.40
C GLY A 146 -6.16 17.88 10.42
N ILE A 147 -5.92 16.57 10.30
CA ILE A 147 -4.93 15.83 11.10
C ILE A 147 -3.53 15.99 10.48
N GLY A 148 -3.44 16.11 9.16
CA GLY A 148 -2.19 16.27 8.43
C GLY A 148 -2.06 15.31 7.24
N PHE A 149 -3.01 14.38 7.03
CA PHE A 149 -2.94 13.44 5.91
C PHE A 149 -3.15 14.12 4.56
N GLU A 150 -2.27 13.80 3.61
CA GLU A 150 -2.33 14.27 2.22
C GLU A 150 -2.86 13.21 1.26
N ILE A 151 -2.61 11.93 1.58
CA ILE A 151 -3.00 10.80 0.73
C ILE A 151 -3.78 9.77 1.55
N LEU A 152 -4.90 9.31 0.98
CA LEU A 152 -5.64 8.14 1.43
C LEU A 152 -5.39 6.99 0.45
N SER A 153 -5.07 5.80 1.00
CA SER A 153 -4.87 4.60 0.20
C SER A 153 -5.79 3.47 0.64
N THR A 154 -6.73 3.12 -0.22
CA THR A 154 -7.62 1.96 -0.03
C THR A 154 -7.32 0.87 -1.07
N PHE A 155 -8.34 0.17 -1.60
CA PHE A 155 -8.16 -0.91 -2.57
C PHE A 155 -9.13 -0.78 -3.75
N ALA A 156 -8.74 -1.26 -4.93
CA ALA A 156 -9.39 -1.15 -6.22
C ALA A 156 -9.21 0.22 -6.89
N PRO A 157 -9.51 0.35 -8.20
CA PRO A 157 -9.35 1.61 -8.93
C PRO A 157 -10.07 2.77 -8.24
N ARG A 158 -9.37 3.89 -8.08
CA ARG A 158 -9.94 5.08 -7.43
C ARG A 158 -11.08 5.66 -8.28
N PRO A 159 -12.16 6.13 -7.64
CA PRO A 159 -13.26 6.78 -8.37
C PRO A 159 -12.88 8.18 -8.88
N ALA A 160 -11.98 8.85 -8.19
CA ALA A 160 -11.48 10.19 -8.51
C ALA A 160 -10.05 10.38 -7.98
N PRO A 161 -9.28 11.36 -8.49
CA PRO A 161 -7.94 11.65 -7.98
C PRO A 161 -7.91 12.11 -6.51
N GLN A 162 -9.01 12.67 -6.01
CA GLN A 162 -9.15 13.11 -4.62
C GLN A 162 -10.31 12.41 -3.93
N ALA A 163 -10.07 11.90 -2.73
CA ALA A 163 -11.10 11.38 -1.84
C ALA A 163 -11.93 12.50 -1.20
N ALA A 164 -11.30 13.68 -0.97
CA ALA A 164 -11.91 14.92 -0.49
C ALA A 164 -11.01 16.12 -0.88
N PRO A 165 -11.48 17.36 -0.77
CA PRO A 165 -10.63 18.53 -0.99
C PRO A 165 -9.39 18.50 -0.10
N GLY A 166 -8.20 18.55 -0.72
CA GLY A 166 -6.91 18.47 -0.03
C GLY A 166 -6.48 17.04 0.35
N LEU A 167 -7.24 16.01 0.00
CA LEU A 167 -6.91 14.61 0.25
C LEU A 167 -6.86 13.84 -1.07
N LYS A 168 -5.69 13.54 -1.56
CA LYS A 168 -5.48 12.70 -2.75
C LYS A 168 -5.82 11.25 -2.46
N GLN A 169 -6.07 10.46 -3.51
CA GLN A 169 -6.32 9.02 -3.38
C GLN A 169 -5.41 8.22 -4.31
N VAL A 170 -4.69 7.24 -3.73
CA VAL A 170 -3.85 6.28 -4.48
C VAL A 170 -4.05 4.90 -3.88
N ASN A 171 -4.60 3.97 -4.64
CA ASN A 171 -5.05 2.69 -4.11
C ASN A 171 -4.11 1.52 -4.41
N GLY A 172 -4.24 0.44 -3.61
CA GLY A 172 -3.73 -0.88 -3.97
C GLY A 172 -4.64 -1.58 -5.00
N HIS A 173 -4.04 -2.36 -5.91
CA HIS A 173 -4.80 -3.03 -6.98
C HIS A 173 -4.58 -4.54 -7.00
N CYS A 174 -3.43 -4.99 -6.54
CA CYS A 174 -3.06 -6.39 -6.47
C CYS A 174 -2.65 -6.75 -5.05
N ASP A 175 -3.58 -7.28 -4.27
CA ASP A 175 -3.27 -7.95 -3.02
C ASP A 175 -2.84 -9.39 -3.34
N ILE A 176 -1.65 -9.77 -2.89
CA ILE A 176 -1.08 -11.08 -3.16
C ILE A 176 -1.63 -12.19 -2.24
N ILE A 177 -2.49 -11.85 -1.27
CA ILE A 177 -3.05 -12.79 -0.31
C ILE A 177 -4.51 -13.14 -0.63
N SER A 178 -4.85 -14.42 -0.47
CA SER A 178 -6.20 -14.97 -0.62
C SER A 178 -6.94 -14.97 0.73
N TRP A 179 -7.47 -13.84 1.17
CA TRP A 179 -8.13 -13.69 2.48
C TRP A 179 -9.35 -14.56 2.69
N LYS A 180 -10.11 -14.83 1.62
CA LYS A 180 -11.40 -15.56 1.70
C LYS A 180 -11.25 -17.08 1.77
N ARG A 181 -10.08 -17.63 1.50
CA ARG A 181 -9.81 -19.07 1.49
C ARG A 181 -9.00 -19.47 2.71
N ASP A 182 -7.69 -19.45 2.57
CA ASP A 182 -6.71 -20.02 3.48
C ASP A 182 -5.66 -19.03 3.96
N ARG A 183 -5.82 -17.76 3.63
CA ARG A 183 -4.84 -16.69 3.90
C ARG A 183 -3.45 -17.03 3.36
N SER A 184 -3.40 -17.56 2.16
CA SER A 184 -2.18 -17.95 1.49
C SER A 184 -1.89 -17.07 0.28
N PHE A 185 -0.68 -17.16 -0.23
CA PHE A 185 -0.27 -16.51 -1.47
C PHE A 185 -1.13 -16.95 -2.66
N ILE A 186 -1.58 -16.02 -3.49
CA ILE A 186 -2.44 -16.31 -4.64
C ILE A 186 -1.73 -16.96 -5.82
N GLY A 187 -0.39 -17.00 -5.80
CA GLY A 187 0.47 -17.51 -6.85
C GLY A 187 0.96 -16.44 -7.83
N ALA A 188 2.19 -16.61 -8.34
CA ALA A 188 2.88 -15.66 -9.19
C ALA A 188 2.09 -15.27 -10.46
N GLY A 189 1.48 -16.25 -11.13
CA GLY A 189 0.69 -16.02 -12.33
C GLY A 189 -0.56 -15.16 -12.08
N LYS A 190 -1.24 -15.34 -10.94
CA LYS A 190 -2.39 -14.48 -10.58
C LYS A 190 -1.94 -13.08 -10.19
N THR A 191 -0.81 -12.94 -9.50
CA THR A 191 -0.22 -11.64 -9.18
C THR A 191 0.08 -10.89 -10.47
N ALA A 192 0.79 -11.51 -11.41
CA ALA A 192 1.10 -10.91 -12.71
C ALA A 192 -0.16 -10.52 -13.49
N ASN A 193 -1.17 -11.40 -13.52
CA ASN A 193 -2.43 -11.11 -14.21
C ASN A 193 -3.17 -9.91 -13.62
N ARG A 194 -3.25 -9.79 -12.28
CA ARG A 194 -3.92 -8.65 -11.63
C ARG A 194 -3.19 -7.32 -11.91
N LEU A 195 -1.86 -7.33 -11.84
CA LEU A 195 -1.06 -6.15 -12.17
C LEU A 195 -1.23 -5.76 -13.63
N ALA A 196 -1.16 -6.73 -14.55
CA ALA A 196 -1.37 -6.51 -15.98
C ALA A 196 -2.78 -6.00 -16.30
N GLU A 197 -3.82 -6.57 -15.66
CA GLU A 197 -5.21 -6.15 -15.82
C GLU A 197 -5.40 -4.68 -15.44
N HIS A 198 -4.88 -4.25 -14.29
CA HIS A 198 -4.98 -2.85 -13.88
C HIS A 198 -4.19 -1.92 -14.82
N LEU A 199 -2.98 -2.30 -15.24
CA LEU A 199 -2.21 -1.55 -16.24
C LEU A 199 -2.97 -1.40 -17.56
N GLN A 200 -3.61 -2.49 -18.04
CA GLN A 200 -4.43 -2.45 -19.25
C GLN A 200 -5.61 -1.47 -19.11
N LEU A 201 -6.32 -1.51 -17.99
CA LEU A 201 -7.43 -0.60 -17.71
C LEU A 201 -6.97 0.87 -17.71
N ARG A 202 -5.81 1.17 -17.13
CA ARG A 202 -5.18 2.50 -17.17
C ARG A 202 -4.79 2.90 -18.61
N ARG A 203 -4.11 2.02 -19.32
CA ARG A 203 -3.66 2.28 -20.70
C ARG A 203 -4.81 2.57 -21.66
N THR A 204 -5.95 1.87 -21.48
CA THR A 204 -7.15 2.04 -22.30
C THR A 204 -8.05 3.19 -21.83
N GLY A 205 -7.74 3.84 -20.72
CA GLY A 205 -8.58 4.90 -20.14
C GLY A 205 -9.91 4.41 -19.55
N THR A 206 -10.00 3.12 -19.21
CA THR A 206 -11.21 2.51 -18.62
C THR A 206 -11.36 2.89 -17.14
N VAL A 207 -10.26 3.14 -16.46
CA VAL A 207 -10.20 3.62 -15.07
C VAL A 207 -9.41 4.93 -14.99
N GLN A 208 -9.48 5.61 -13.84
CA GLN A 208 -8.63 6.77 -13.56
C GLN A 208 -7.15 6.38 -13.67
N ASP A 209 -6.34 7.29 -14.23
CA ASP A 209 -4.89 7.05 -14.27
C ASP A 209 -4.30 7.29 -12.88
N GLU A 210 -3.88 6.20 -12.25
CA GLU A 210 -3.20 6.18 -10.96
C GLU A 210 -2.10 5.10 -10.98
N PRO A 211 -1.00 5.23 -10.23
CA PRO A 211 0.03 4.20 -10.19
C PRO A 211 -0.52 2.83 -9.78
N THR A 212 -0.06 1.77 -10.44
CA THR A 212 -0.53 0.40 -10.15
C THR A 212 0.04 -0.09 -8.82
N GLY A 213 -0.82 -0.31 -7.83
CA GLY A 213 -0.43 -0.68 -6.47
C GLY A 213 -0.30 -2.20 -6.28
N LEU A 214 0.88 -2.65 -5.86
CA LEU A 214 1.13 -3.96 -5.28
C LEU A 214 0.89 -3.86 -3.78
N LEU A 215 0.01 -4.72 -3.24
CA LEU A 215 -0.26 -4.82 -1.81
C LEU A 215 0.24 -6.16 -1.28
N THR A 216 1.06 -6.10 -0.25
CA THR A 216 1.61 -7.27 0.43
C THR A 216 1.30 -7.26 1.93
N HIS A 217 1.46 -8.43 2.56
CA HIS A 217 1.36 -8.62 4.00
C HIS A 217 2.45 -9.64 4.37
N VAL A 218 3.66 -9.16 4.56
CA VAL A 218 4.86 -10.02 4.66
C VAL A 218 4.81 -11.04 5.79
N TRP A 219 3.99 -10.80 6.81
CA TRP A 219 3.75 -11.75 7.90
C TRP A 219 3.12 -13.09 7.47
N ILE A 220 2.49 -13.13 6.29
CA ILE A 220 1.82 -14.31 5.75
C ILE A 220 2.62 -14.94 4.61
N ASN A 221 3.69 -14.29 4.15
CA ASN A 221 4.44 -14.72 3.00
C ASN A 221 5.22 -16.02 3.26
N ASP A 222 5.02 -17.01 2.39
CA ASP A 222 5.89 -18.17 2.25
C ASP A 222 7.05 -17.89 1.26
N GLU A 223 7.94 -18.83 1.07
CA GLU A 223 9.09 -18.70 0.15
C GLU A 223 8.64 -18.48 -1.31
N THR A 224 7.49 -19.00 -1.70
CA THR A 224 6.96 -18.80 -3.06
C THR A 224 6.45 -17.38 -3.27
N ALA A 225 5.85 -16.78 -2.23
CA ALA A 225 5.46 -15.36 -2.22
C ALA A 225 6.68 -14.45 -2.30
N TRP A 226 7.70 -14.69 -1.47
CA TRP A 226 8.95 -13.91 -1.48
C TRP A 226 9.64 -13.95 -2.84
N LYS A 227 9.73 -15.16 -3.44
CA LYS A 227 10.28 -15.30 -4.79
C LYS A 227 9.47 -14.54 -5.83
N ALA A 228 8.14 -14.64 -5.79
CA ALA A 228 7.27 -13.95 -6.74
C ALA A 228 7.35 -12.43 -6.60
N MET A 229 7.45 -11.90 -5.38
CA MET A 229 7.67 -10.47 -5.15
C MET A 229 8.97 -10.00 -5.79
N ARG A 230 10.09 -10.71 -5.54
CA ARG A 230 11.38 -10.40 -6.18
C ARG A 230 11.27 -10.45 -7.69
N ASP A 231 10.70 -11.51 -8.26
CA ASP A 231 10.56 -11.66 -9.71
C ASP A 231 9.74 -10.50 -10.34
N VAL A 232 8.67 -10.03 -9.66
CA VAL A 232 7.87 -8.88 -10.11
C VAL A 232 8.69 -7.58 -10.02
N ILE A 233 9.40 -7.35 -8.91
CA ILE A 233 10.22 -6.16 -8.72
C ILE A 233 11.32 -6.11 -9.79
N ASP A 234 12.02 -7.22 -10.00
CA ASP A 234 13.11 -7.32 -11.00
C ASP A 234 12.59 -7.12 -12.43
N LEU A 235 11.38 -7.64 -12.75
CA LEU A 235 10.75 -7.42 -14.05
C LEU A 235 10.47 -5.93 -14.28
N VAL A 236 9.88 -5.23 -13.31
CA VAL A 236 9.59 -3.80 -13.40
C VAL A 236 10.90 -3.00 -13.53
N ASN A 237 11.91 -3.29 -12.68
CA ASN A 237 13.21 -2.61 -12.71
C ASN A 237 13.98 -2.81 -14.01
N SER A 238 13.83 -3.97 -14.66
CA SER A 238 14.51 -4.27 -15.93
C SER A 238 13.82 -3.72 -17.16
N HIS A 239 12.59 -3.23 -17.04
CA HIS A 239 11.81 -2.76 -18.18
C HIS A 239 11.96 -1.25 -18.38
N SER A 240 12.41 -0.82 -19.59
CA SER A 240 12.75 0.59 -19.88
C SER A 240 11.59 1.59 -19.76
N HIS A 241 10.34 1.12 -19.77
CA HIS A 241 9.13 1.92 -19.67
C HIS A 241 8.31 1.55 -18.41
N ALA A 242 8.98 1.14 -17.34
CA ALA A 242 8.33 0.85 -16.08
C ALA A 242 9.22 1.30 -14.90
N ARG A 243 8.61 1.78 -13.82
CA ARG A 243 9.33 2.13 -12.59
C ARG A 243 8.47 2.03 -11.34
N TRP A 244 9.13 1.83 -10.23
CA TRP A 244 8.57 2.00 -8.89
C TRP A 244 8.63 3.47 -8.48
N LEU A 245 7.59 3.94 -7.80
CA LEU A 245 7.52 5.31 -7.29
C LEU A 245 7.95 5.37 -5.83
N ASP A 246 8.77 6.35 -5.51
CA ASP A 246 9.01 6.84 -4.16
C ASP A 246 7.91 7.82 -3.72
N TRP A 247 8.03 8.40 -2.53
CA TRP A 247 7.05 9.34 -2.00
C TRP A 247 6.81 10.54 -2.91
N ASP A 248 7.87 11.25 -3.28
CA ASP A 248 7.76 12.49 -4.07
C ASP A 248 7.09 12.23 -5.43
N SER A 249 7.48 11.14 -6.07
CA SER A 249 6.91 10.72 -7.36
C SER A 249 5.46 10.27 -7.19
N LEU A 250 5.13 9.52 -6.13
CA LEU A 250 3.77 9.07 -5.85
C LEU A 250 2.86 10.25 -5.51
N ALA A 251 3.30 11.15 -4.64
CA ALA A 251 2.55 12.33 -4.25
C ALA A 251 2.30 13.30 -5.42
N THR A 252 3.17 13.29 -6.43
CA THR A 252 2.97 14.07 -7.66
C THR A 252 2.01 13.38 -8.63
N ALA A 253 2.04 12.04 -8.73
CA ALA A 253 1.19 11.24 -9.62
C ALA A 253 -0.23 10.98 -9.06
N ALA A 254 -0.45 11.31 -7.80
CA ALA A 254 -1.68 11.09 -7.04
C ALA A 254 -2.83 12.03 -7.43
#